data_fca5573d63eec7c63d23dae634829602
#
_entry.id   fca5573d63eec7c63d23dae634829602
#
_cell.length_a   1.000
_cell.length_b   1.000
_cell.length_c   1.000
_cell.angle_alpha   90.00
_cell.angle_beta   90.00
_cell.angle_gamma   90.00
#
_symmetry.space_group_name_H-M   'P 1'
#
loop_
_entity.id
_entity.type
_entity.pdbx_description
1 polymer ?
#
loop_
_entity_poly.entity_id
_entity_poly.type
_entity_poly.pdbx_seq_one_letter_code
_entity_poly.pdbx_strand_id
1 'polypeptide(L)'
;MLALKPSGRLARWSILVLGLALTSCDALDDLISVEAPSRVAAEDLDNPANAGLLVGSAINDFRCALTHFIGAGAYIGTEWGVGGDTGGGSYVWYDARVFTPGGWTAMYATGDCSGDAPNVYEPLSTARWMADDALRRLDEWGDAQVPDRTELTAKAAAFSGYSLTLLGEAMCGAALDQGPELSPAEIFALAENRFTRAIEAAGSAGATDIGNLARVGRARVRLNLGQKAEAAADAAQVPEGFAYEFDYSGADASTENKLYVLMQRELMATVEEPYRNMAFQGQPDPRVEAVDLGLQGPGTDIDMWAAAKYPTIESPVAVATWEEAQLIMAEAALDAGQLQSAVDIFNVLHDRVGLPAFSSNDPAEIKDQLIYERRAELFLEGQHMQDIERFNLPLVPAPGTPFYHGGVYGDQICFPLPEVEYLNNPNISR
;
A
#
# COMPACT_ATOMS: atom_id res chain seq x y z
N MET A 1 94.77 -6.51 -4.51
CA MET A 1 94.87 -5.09 -4.75
C MET A 1 94.29 -4.81 -6.16
N LEU A 2 93.04 -4.38 -6.23
CA LEU A 2 92.53 -3.81 -7.44
C LEU A 2 91.36 -2.87 -7.04
N ALA A 3 91.59 -1.61 -7.23
CA ALA A 3 90.66 -0.53 -6.99
C ALA A 3 89.60 -0.42 -8.10
N LEU A 4 88.34 -0.39 -7.78
CA LEU A 4 87.24 -0.11 -8.70
C LEU A 4 86.72 1.32 -8.43
N LYS A 5 86.77 2.13 -9.49
CA LYS A 5 86.20 3.48 -9.55
C LYS A 5 84.65 3.42 -9.59
N PRO A 6 83.91 4.31 -8.97
CA PRO A 6 82.46 4.41 -9.12
C PRO A 6 82.12 5.22 -10.39
N SER A 7 81.30 4.65 -11.28
CA SER A 7 80.74 5.30 -12.48
C SER A 7 79.41 6.00 -12.08
N GLY A 8 79.46 7.33 -12.24
CA GLY A 8 78.29 8.18 -12.03
C GLY A 8 77.24 8.11 -13.15
N ARG A 9 76.27 7.24 -13.03
CA ARG A 9 75.09 7.14 -13.90
C ARG A 9 73.74 6.91 -13.20
N LEU A 10 73.70 7.03 -11.89
CA LEU A 10 72.47 6.77 -11.09
C LEU A 10 71.72 8.03 -10.64
N ALA A 11 72.17 9.25 -10.96
CA ALA A 11 71.57 10.50 -10.46
C ALA A 11 70.60 11.18 -11.42
N ARG A 12 70.31 10.59 -12.62
CA ARG A 12 69.40 11.22 -13.58
C ARG A 12 68.01 10.56 -13.77
N TRP A 13 67.77 9.42 -13.10
CA TRP A 13 66.49 8.71 -13.22
C TRP A 13 65.54 8.97 -12.03
N SER A 14 66.03 9.51 -10.93
CA SER A 14 65.20 9.78 -9.74
C SER A 14 64.34 11.05 -9.84
N ILE A 15 64.57 11.92 -10.78
CA ILE A 15 63.78 13.18 -10.91
C ILE A 15 62.59 13.00 -11.90
N LEU A 16 62.61 11.98 -12.76
CA LEU A 16 61.52 11.75 -13.73
C LEU A 16 60.36 10.93 -13.12
N VAL A 17 60.57 10.22 -12.01
CA VAL A 17 59.51 9.44 -11.34
C VAL A 17 58.70 10.25 -10.33
N LEU A 18 59.23 11.38 -9.87
CA LEU A 18 58.52 12.26 -8.90
C LEU A 18 57.60 13.26 -9.60
N GLY A 19 57.72 13.43 -10.91
CA GLY A 19 56.85 14.34 -11.69
C GLY A 19 55.57 13.70 -12.22
N LEU A 20 55.44 12.36 -12.22
CA LEU A 20 54.21 11.65 -12.64
C LEU A 20 53.21 11.34 -11.51
N ALA A 21 53.60 11.61 -10.27
CA ALA A 21 52.72 11.32 -9.10
C ALA A 21 51.78 12.46 -8.70
N LEU A 22 51.83 13.60 -9.37
CA LEU A 22 51.02 14.78 -9.05
C LEU A 22 49.87 15.08 -10.03
N THR A 23 49.68 14.28 -11.10
CA THR A 23 48.56 14.44 -12.04
C THR A 23 47.54 13.31 -12.02
N SER A 24 47.59 12.42 -11.01
CA SER A 24 46.70 11.25 -10.99
C SER A 24 45.52 11.37 -9.99
N CYS A 25 45.34 12.49 -9.30
CA CYS A 25 44.21 12.66 -8.41
C CYS A 25 42.88 12.94 -9.14
N ASP A 26 42.90 13.71 -10.22
CA ASP A 26 41.68 14.01 -11.00
C ASP A 26 41.20 12.78 -11.83
N ALA A 27 42.14 11.93 -12.29
CA ALA A 27 41.78 10.74 -13.08
C ALA A 27 41.23 9.58 -12.23
N LEU A 28 41.44 9.60 -10.89
CA LEU A 28 40.84 8.63 -9.97
C LEU A 28 39.43 9.06 -9.54
N ASP A 29 39.17 10.34 -9.41
CA ASP A 29 37.83 10.85 -9.10
C ASP A 29 36.84 10.60 -10.24
N ASP A 30 37.27 10.70 -11.50
CA ASP A 30 36.45 10.33 -12.67
C ASP A 30 36.17 8.83 -12.80
N LEU A 31 37.05 7.97 -12.23
CA LEU A 31 36.91 6.52 -12.29
C LEU A 31 36.03 5.97 -11.14
N ILE A 32 35.78 6.76 -10.10
CA ILE A 32 34.92 6.41 -8.96
C ILE A 32 33.59 7.18 -8.97
N SER A 33 33.39 8.10 -9.88
CA SER A 33 32.07 8.68 -10.15
C SER A 33 31.23 7.65 -10.90
N VAL A 34 30.58 6.76 -10.17
CA VAL A 34 29.55 5.88 -10.70
C VAL A 34 28.34 6.77 -10.94
N GLU A 35 28.14 7.21 -12.18
CA GLU A 35 26.83 7.67 -12.59
C GLU A 35 25.87 6.49 -12.44
N ALA A 36 25.06 6.49 -11.38
CA ALA A 36 23.95 5.57 -11.23
C ALA A 36 22.76 6.17 -12.01
N PRO A 37 22.52 5.76 -13.27
CA PRO A 37 21.50 6.40 -14.12
C PRO A 37 20.07 6.23 -13.60
N SER A 38 19.89 5.41 -12.55
CA SER A 38 18.62 5.19 -11.87
C SER A 38 18.46 5.98 -10.56
N ARG A 39 19.44 6.83 -10.20
CA ARG A 39 19.37 7.65 -8.97
C ARG A 39 19.58 9.12 -9.32
N VAL A 40 18.64 9.97 -8.88
CA VAL A 40 18.76 11.41 -8.96
C VAL A 40 19.76 11.87 -7.90
N ALA A 41 20.73 12.70 -8.26
CA ALA A 41 21.67 13.28 -7.29
C ALA A 41 20.88 14.18 -6.30
N ALA A 42 21.32 14.21 -5.03
CA ALA A 42 20.60 14.98 -4.00
C ALA A 42 20.45 16.48 -4.35
N GLU A 43 21.42 17.04 -5.07
CA GLU A 43 21.39 18.41 -5.58
C GLU A 43 20.33 18.64 -6.67
N ASP A 44 19.99 17.60 -7.45
CA ASP A 44 18.94 17.67 -8.48
C ASP A 44 17.54 17.58 -7.86
N LEU A 45 17.42 17.05 -6.64
CA LEU A 45 16.14 17.01 -5.91
C LEU A 45 15.66 18.41 -5.50
N ASP A 46 16.58 19.37 -5.30
CA ASP A 46 16.24 20.77 -4.94
C ASP A 46 15.95 21.66 -6.17
N ASN A 47 15.88 21.07 -7.38
CA ASN A 47 15.60 21.80 -8.59
C ASN A 47 14.08 21.84 -8.87
N PRO A 48 13.43 23.04 -8.85
CA PRO A 48 11.99 23.19 -9.15
C PRO A 48 11.57 22.59 -10.50
N ALA A 49 12.47 22.50 -11.49
CA ALA A 49 12.18 21.87 -12.78
C ALA A 49 11.87 20.36 -12.64
N ASN A 50 12.29 19.72 -11.55
CA ASN A 50 12.06 18.32 -11.25
C ASN A 50 10.81 18.07 -10.38
N ALA A 51 10.03 19.10 -10.06
CA ALA A 51 8.85 18.99 -9.19
C ALA A 51 7.88 17.87 -9.63
N GLY A 52 7.57 17.81 -10.93
CA GLY A 52 6.72 16.76 -11.49
C GLY A 52 7.30 15.35 -11.34
N LEU A 53 8.63 15.21 -11.48
CA LEU A 53 9.33 13.94 -11.28
C LEU A 53 9.27 13.48 -9.81
N LEU A 54 9.47 14.39 -8.85
CA LEU A 54 9.41 14.09 -7.43
C LEU A 54 8.01 13.60 -7.01
N VAL A 55 6.96 14.31 -7.45
CA VAL A 55 5.58 13.91 -7.18
C VAL A 55 5.26 12.58 -7.88
N GLY A 56 5.69 12.40 -9.14
CA GLY A 56 5.53 11.14 -9.88
C GLY A 56 6.22 9.96 -9.20
N SER A 57 7.42 10.16 -8.63
CA SER A 57 8.12 9.13 -7.86
C SER A 57 7.34 8.72 -6.62
N ALA A 58 6.84 9.67 -5.84
CA ALA A 58 6.02 9.38 -4.66
C ALA A 58 4.73 8.60 -5.00
N ILE A 59 4.09 8.93 -6.13
CA ILE A 59 2.92 8.20 -6.64
C ILE A 59 3.29 6.77 -7.04
N ASN A 60 4.44 6.57 -7.68
CA ASN A 60 4.91 5.23 -8.07
C ASN A 60 5.28 4.38 -6.86
N ASP A 61 5.90 4.96 -5.82
CA ASP A 61 6.19 4.26 -4.57
C ASP A 61 4.88 3.83 -3.88
N PHE A 62 3.87 4.71 -3.86
CA PHE A 62 2.55 4.35 -3.33
C PHE A 62 1.86 3.25 -4.17
N ARG A 63 1.91 3.33 -5.51
CA ARG A 63 1.35 2.30 -6.40
C ARG A 63 1.89 0.91 -6.09
N CYS A 64 3.19 0.81 -5.86
CA CYS A 64 3.80 -0.45 -5.45
C CYS A 64 3.35 -0.86 -4.03
N ALA A 65 3.45 0.03 -3.05
CA ALA A 65 3.08 -0.24 -1.67
C ALA A 65 1.61 -0.70 -1.54
N LEU A 66 0.71 -0.21 -2.41
CA LEU A 66 -0.70 -0.58 -2.42
C LEU A 66 -0.91 -2.08 -2.61
N THR A 67 -0.31 -2.72 -3.61
CA THR A 67 -0.50 -4.15 -3.86
C THR A 67 0.14 -5.02 -2.78
N HIS A 68 1.21 -4.57 -2.17
CA HIS A 68 1.80 -5.21 -0.99
C HIS A 68 0.88 -5.15 0.24
N PHE A 69 0.31 -3.98 0.51
CA PHE A 69 -0.67 -3.80 1.58
C PHE A 69 -1.92 -4.67 1.37
N ILE A 70 -2.50 -4.64 0.16
CA ILE A 70 -3.67 -5.47 -0.18
C ILE A 70 -3.35 -6.95 0.02
N GLY A 71 -2.21 -7.42 -0.49
CA GLY A 71 -1.81 -8.82 -0.36
C GLY A 71 -1.63 -9.27 1.10
N ALA A 72 -0.97 -8.45 1.93
CA ALA A 72 -0.82 -8.74 3.36
C ALA A 72 -2.19 -8.77 4.06
N GLY A 73 -3.05 -7.78 3.80
CA GLY A 73 -4.40 -7.69 4.34
C GLY A 73 -5.30 -8.84 3.91
N ALA A 74 -5.16 -9.32 2.66
CA ALA A 74 -5.94 -10.43 2.13
C ALA A 74 -5.68 -11.76 2.88
N TYR A 75 -4.43 -12.04 3.24
CA TYR A 75 -4.11 -13.21 4.09
C TYR A 75 -4.67 -13.06 5.51
N ILE A 76 -4.47 -11.91 6.15
CA ILE A 76 -4.96 -11.65 7.52
C ILE A 76 -6.49 -11.73 7.55
N GLY A 77 -7.15 -11.15 6.55
CA GLY A 77 -8.61 -11.11 6.41
C GLY A 77 -9.25 -12.39 5.88
N THR A 78 -8.45 -13.42 5.55
CA THR A 78 -8.95 -14.69 5.00
C THR A 78 -9.67 -14.52 3.64
N GLU A 79 -9.32 -13.47 2.89
CA GLU A 79 -9.62 -13.40 1.46
C GLU A 79 -8.73 -14.37 0.69
N TRP A 80 -7.50 -14.55 1.19
CA TRP A 80 -6.50 -15.52 0.74
C TRP A 80 -6.08 -16.46 1.86
N GLY A 81 -5.80 -17.70 1.48
CA GLY A 81 -4.97 -18.65 2.23
C GLY A 81 -3.64 -18.87 1.52
N VAL A 82 -2.69 -19.46 2.23
CA VAL A 82 -1.39 -19.85 1.64
C VAL A 82 -1.60 -21.04 0.72
N GLY A 83 -1.30 -20.88 -0.57
CA GLY A 83 -1.40 -21.95 -1.57
C GLY A 83 -0.15 -22.83 -1.64
N GLY A 84 1.04 -22.24 -1.59
CA GLY A 84 2.31 -22.93 -1.77
C GLY A 84 3.19 -22.97 -0.52
N ASP A 85 3.97 -24.04 -0.37
CA ASP A 85 5.01 -24.16 0.66
C ASP A 85 6.40 -23.94 0.03
N THR A 86 6.96 -22.76 0.28
CA THR A 86 8.33 -22.40 -0.12
C THR A 86 9.33 -22.41 1.04
N GLY A 87 9.04 -23.21 2.08
CA GLY A 87 9.95 -23.35 3.21
C GLY A 87 9.91 -22.20 4.22
N GLY A 88 8.75 -21.59 4.44
CA GLY A 88 8.54 -20.59 5.49
C GLY A 88 8.59 -19.14 5.00
N GLY A 89 8.10 -18.88 3.80
CA GLY A 89 7.90 -17.51 3.29
C GLY A 89 6.97 -16.68 4.20
N SER A 90 6.99 -15.36 4.03
CA SER A 90 6.20 -14.40 4.83
C SER A 90 4.70 -14.69 4.81
N TYR A 91 4.19 -15.25 3.74
CA TYR A 91 2.78 -15.59 3.55
C TYR A 91 2.20 -16.44 4.68
N VAL A 92 2.98 -17.43 5.14
CA VAL A 92 2.62 -18.35 6.24
C VAL A 92 2.33 -17.59 7.53
N TRP A 93 3.10 -16.56 7.84
CA TRP A 93 2.92 -15.77 9.06
C TRP A 93 1.74 -14.80 8.97
N TYR A 94 1.47 -14.27 7.76
CA TYR A 94 0.29 -13.43 7.52
C TYR A 94 -1.01 -14.24 7.70
N ASP A 95 -1.10 -15.40 7.05
CA ASP A 95 -2.24 -16.30 7.17
C ASP A 95 -2.40 -16.80 8.63
N ALA A 96 -1.30 -17.21 9.27
CA ALA A 96 -1.32 -17.62 10.67
C ALA A 96 -1.63 -16.47 11.65
N ARG A 97 -1.58 -15.21 11.24
CA ARG A 97 -1.77 -14.02 12.09
C ARG A 97 -0.84 -13.98 13.31
N VAL A 98 0.45 -14.25 13.06
CA VAL A 98 1.50 -14.29 14.09
C VAL A 98 2.64 -13.36 13.69
N PHE A 99 2.76 -12.21 14.36
CA PHE A 99 3.76 -11.19 14.06
C PHE A 99 4.58 -10.84 15.30
N THR A 100 5.87 -10.54 15.08
CA THR A 100 6.77 -10.00 16.10
C THR A 100 7.50 -8.78 15.53
N PRO A 101 7.99 -7.86 16.37
CA PRO A 101 8.73 -6.68 15.91
C PRO A 101 10.01 -7.02 15.12
N GLY A 102 10.62 -8.17 15.34
CA GLY A 102 11.85 -8.61 14.67
C GLY A 102 11.88 -10.12 14.40
N GLY A 103 12.87 -10.56 13.63
CA GLY A 103 13.06 -11.96 13.26
C GLY A 103 12.19 -12.39 12.06
N TRP A 104 11.96 -13.70 11.91
CA TRP A 104 11.31 -14.29 10.74
C TRP A 104 9.84 -13.90 10.55
N THR A 105 9.15 -13.55 11.64
CA THR A 105 7.75 -13.13 11.61
C THR A 105 7.57 -11.62 11.41
N ALA A 106 8.68 -10.88 11.22
CA ALA A 106 8.69 -9.44 10.98
C ALA A 106 8.88 -9.08 9.50
N MET A 107 8.54 -9.96 8.57
CA MET A 107 8.76 -9.70 7.13
C MET A 107 7.90 -8.54 6.58
N TYR A 108 6.83 -8.16 7.29
CA TYR A 108 6.05 -6.95 6.99
C TYR A 108 6.87 -5.65 7.15
N ALA A 109 7.97 -5.70 7.94
CA ALA A 109 8.70 -4.53 8.41
C ALA A 109 9.59 -3.93 7.33
N THR A 110 10.29 -4.78 6.56
CA THR A 110 11.33 -4.37 5.61
C THR A 110 11.07 -4.96 4.24
N GLY A 111 11.59 -4.32 3.22
CA GLY A 111 11.56 -4.77 1.84
C GLY A 111 11.26 -3.63 0.89
N ASP A 112 11.57 -3.86 -0.36
CA ASP A 112 11.31 -2.93 -1.44
C ASP A 112 10.22 -3.47 -2.39
N CYS A 113 9.90 -2.68 -3.38
CA CYS A 113 8.89 -3.00 -4.37
C CYS A 113 9.33 -4.02 -5.42
N SER A 114 10.55 -4.54 -5.37
CA SER A 114 11.03 -5.56 -6.33
C SER A 114 10.69 -6.99 -5.88
N GLY A 115 10.46 -7.19 -4.57
CA GLY A 115 10.10 -8.48 -4.01
C GLY A 115 8.67 -8.90 -4.31
N ASP A 116 8.39 -10.20 -4.28
CA ASP A 116 7.04 -10.73 -4.45
C ASP A 116 6.30 -10.88 -3.11
N ALA A 117 7.03 -11.06 -2.01
CA ALA A 117 6.45 -11.14 -0.69
C ALA A 117 5.84 -9.79 -0.27
N PRO A 118 4.62 -9.76 0.31
CA PRO A 118 4.02 -8.53 0.77
C PRO A 118 4.84 -7.88 1.90
N ASN A 119 5.43 -6.73 1.62
CA ASN A 119 6.12 -5.89 2.60
C ASN A 119 5.23 -4.65 2.83
N VAL A 120 5.08 -4.20 4.06
CA VAL A 120 4.06 -3.19 4.40
C VAL A 120 4.67 -1.91 4.94
N TYR A 121 5.44 -2.02 6.05
CA TYR A 121 5.90 -0.83 6.77
C TYR A 121 6.85 0.05 5.97
N GLU A 122 7.95 -0.52 5.44
CA GLU A 122 8.95 0.26 4.71
C GLU A 122 8.43 0.83 3.39
N PRO A 123 7.70 0.08 2.52
CA PRO A 123 7.12 0.64 1.30
C PRO A 123 6.14 1.80 1.57
N LEU A 124 5.23 1.65 2.54
CA LEU A 124 4.27 2.71 2.88
C LEU A 124 4.96 3.92 3.53
N SER A 125 5.95 3.70 4.40
CA SER A 125 6.74 4.77 5.01
C SER A 125 7.54 5.54 3.98
N THR A 126 8.12 4.85 2.99
CA THR A 126 8.84 5.47 1.87
C THR A 126 7.89 6.31 1.01
N ALA A 127 6.76 5.75 0.58
CA ALA A 127 5.76 6.46 -0.22
C ALA A 127 5.25 7.73 0.52
N ARG A 128 4.94 7.61 1.82
CA ARG A 128 4.54 8.74 2.65
C ARG A 128 5.64 9.80 2.72
N TRP A 129 6.89 9.39 2.99
CA TRP A 129 8.01 10.31 3.13
C TRP A 129 8.30 11.06 1.82
N MET A 130 8.31 10.35 0.70
CA MET A 130 8.51 10.95 -0.63
C MET A 130 7.43 11.97 -0.97
N ALA A 131 6.17 11.67 -0.64
CA ALA A 131 5.06 12.60 -0.86
C ALA A 131 5.14 13.84 0.04
N ASP A 132 5.50 13.67 1.31
CA ASP A 132 5.67 14.77 2.25
C ASP A 132 6.90 15.63 1.93
N ASP A 133 8.01 15.05 1.46
CA ASP A 133 9.17 15.81 1.00
C ASP A 133 8.85 16.64 -0.27
N ALA A 134 8.11 16.03 -1.21
CA ALA A 134 7.60 16.76 -2.38
C ALA A 134 6.71 17.94 -1.96
N LEU A 135 5.81 17.76 -0.98
CA LEU A 135 4.96 18.84 -0.45
C LEU A 135 5.78 19.95 0.18
N ARG A 136 6.78 19.61 1.00
CA ARG A 136 7.66 20.59 1.62
C ARG A 136 8.39 21.45 0.57
N ARG A 137 8.93 20.82 -0.47
CA ARG A 137 9.62 21.52 -1.58
C ARG A 137 8.65 22.40 -2.37
N LEU A 138 7.45 21.89 -2.69
CA LEU A 138 6.41 22.68 -3.35
C LEU A 138 5.97 23.91 -2.52
N ASP A 139 6.05 23.86 -1.18
CA ASP A 139 5.78 24.99 -0.31
C ASP A 139 6.91 26.04 -0.35
N GLU A 140 8.16 25.62 -0.55
CA GLU A 140 9.32 26.48 -0.67
C GLU A 140 9.43 27.13 -2.05
N TRP A 141 8.90 26.48 -3.10
CA TRP A 141 8.96 26.99 -4.48
C TRP A 141 7.75 27.88 -4.82
N GLY A 142 7.98 28.89 -5.67
CA GLY A 142 6.92 29.78 -6.15
C GLY A 142 6.31 29.29 -7.46
N ASP A 143 5.11 29.81 -7.78
CA ASP A 143 4.38 29.46 -9.02
C ASP A 143 5.17 29.82 -10.30
N ALA A 144 6.05 30.83 -10.23
CA ALA A 144 6.93 31.18 -11.35
C ALA A 144 8.03 30.12 -11.60
N GLN A 145 8.38 29.33 -10.59
CA GLN A 145 9.38 28.25 -10.68
C GLN A 145 8.75 26.92 -11.07
N VAL A 146 7.50 26.66 -10.60
CA VAL A 146 6.73 25.45 -10.84
C VAL A 146 5.33 25.85 -11.35
N PRO A 147 5.11 25.94 -12.66
CA PRO A 147 3.83 26.39 -13.22
C PRO A 147 2.62 25.59 -12.74
N ASP A 148 2.75 24.25 -12.61
CA ASP A 148 1.68 23.35 -12.20
C ASP A 148 1.70 23.06 -10.69
N ARG A 149 2.32 23.92 -9.89
CA ARG A 149 2.56 23.72 -8.45
C ARG A 149 1.30 23.33 -7.68
N THR A 150 0.18 24.00 -7.95
CA THR A 150 -1.08 23.75 -7.24
C THR A 150 -1.62 22.36 -7.53
N GLU A 151 -1.55 21.88 -8.76
CA GLU A 151 -1.97 20.50 -9.13
C GLU A 151 -1.01 19.46 -8.54
N LEU A 152 0.29 19.70 -8.61
CA LEU A 152 1.30 18.84 -8.00
C LEU A 152 1.14 18.77 -6.47
N THR A 153 0.79 19.88 -5.82
CA THR A 153 0.45 19.90 -4.40
C THR A 153 -0.77 19.03 -4.09
N ALA A 154 -1.82 19.11 -4.93
CA ALA A 154 -2.99 18.26 -4.76
C ALA A 154 -2.64 16.78 -4.84
N LYS A 155 -1.85 16.38 -5.85
CA LYS A 155 -1.39 15.00 -6.03
C LYS A 155 -0.56 14.51 -4.87
N ALA A 156 0.50 15.24 -4.50
CA ALA A 156 1.39 14.86 -3.40
C ALA A 156 0.63 14.76 -2.06
N ALA A 157 -0.29 15.69 -1.79
CA ALA A 157 -1.11 15.65 -0.58
C ALA A 157 -2.08 14.46 -0.57
N ALA A 158 -2.71 14.12 -1.70
CA ALA A 158 -3.58 12.96 -1.80
C ALA A 158 -2.81 11.66 -1.51
N PHE A 159 -1.64 11.47 -2.11
CA PHE A 159 -0.87 10.23 -1.93
C PHE A 159 -0.13 10.15 -0.59
N SER A 160 0.26 11.28 0.02
CA SER A 160 0.65 11.30 1.43
C SER A 160 -0.51 10.87 2.33
N GLY A 161 -1.73 11.38 2.06
CA GLY A 161 -2.95 10.99 2.76
C GLY A 161 -3.23 9.50 2.68
N TYR A 162 -3.19 8.91 1.48
CA TYR A 162 -3.39 7.47 1.29
C TYR A 162 -2.30 6.63 1.95
N SER A 163 -1.03 7.02 1.85
CA SER A 163 0.06 6.30 2.51
C SER A 163 -0.12 6.28 4.04
N LEU A 164 -0.53 7.41 4.63
CA LEU A 164 -0.88 7.50 6.06
C LEU A 164 -2.12 6.65 6.39
N THR A 165 -3.14 6.65 5.54
CA THR A 165 -4.34 5.81 5.73
C THR A 165 -3.96 4.34 5.83
N LEU A 166 -3.20 3.84 4.85
CA LEU A 166 -2.79 2.44 4.82
C LEU A 166 -1.83 2.08 5.96
N LEU A 167 -0.95 3.01 6.41
CA LEU A 167 -0.15 2.82 7.62
C LEU A 167 -1.03 2.70 8.87
N GLY A 168 -2.03 3.58 9.03
CA GLY A 168 -2.96 3.52 10.16
C GLY A 168 -3.83 2.27 10.16
N GLU A 169 -4.15 1.72 8.98
CA GLU A 169 -4.93 0.49 8.83
C GLU A 169 -4.10 -0.78 9.02
N ALA A 170 -2.80 -0.73 8.69
CA ALA A 170 -1.93 -1.90 8.77
C ALA A 170 -1.28 -2.07 10.15
N MET A 171 -0.88 -0.97 10.78
CA MET A 171 0.01 -0.99 11.93
C MET A 171 -0.75 -0.82 13.25
N CYS A 172 -0.36 -1.56 14.30
CA CYS A 172 -0.87 -1.32 15.65
C CYS A 172 -0.40 0.04 16.21
N GLY A 173 0.67 0.56 15.66
CA GLY A 173 1.23 1.89 15.86
C GLY A 173 2.41 2.07 14.92
N ALA A 174 2.74 3.31 14.52
CA ALA A 174 3.85 3.61 13.62
C ALA A 174 4.62 4.85 14.07
N ALA A 175 5.91 4.94 13.72
CA ALA A 175 6.72 6.12 13.91
C ALA A 175 6.92 6.85 12.58
N LEU A 176 6.82 8.17 12.60
CA LEU A 176 7.06 9.01 11.43
C LEU A 176 8.26 9.91 11.68
N ASP A 177 9.21 9.92 10.73
CA ASP A 177 10.37 10.84 10.73
C ASP A 177 11.17 10.82 12.04
N GLN A 178 11.39 9.63 12.61
CA GLN A 178 12.01 9.43 13.92
C GLN A 178 11.24 10.10 15.09
N GLY A 179 9.96 10.39 14.91
CA GLY A 179 9.06 10.87 15.96
C GLY A 179 8.71 9.77 16.97
N PRO A 180 7.87 10.08 17.96
CA PRO A 180 7.31 9.07 18.85
C PRO A 180 6.39 8.12 18.09
N GLU A 181 6.09 6.97 18.72
CA GLU A 181 5.07 6.06 18.23
C GLU A 181 3.70 6.74 18.27
N LEU A 182 3.00 6.71 17.14
CA LEU A 182 1.65 7.22 16.96
C LEU A 182 0.66 6.06 16.91
N SER A 183 -0.48 6.25 17.55
CA SER A 183 -1.63 5.34 17.41
C SER A 183 -2.26 5.45 16.01
N PRO A 184 -3.02 4.42 15.56
CA PRO A 184 -3.78 4.49 14.31
C PRO A 184 -4.65 5.74 14.20
N ALA A 185 -5.33 6.14 15.28
CA ALA A 185 -6.18 7.33 15.29
C ALA A 185 -5.39 8.63 15.06
N GLU A 186 -4.19 8.76 15.63
CA GLU A 186 -3.31 9.90 15.38
C GLU A 186 -2.81 9.94 13.92
N ILE A 187 -2.50 8.77 13.35
CA ILE A 187 -2.10 8.65 11.95
C ILE A 187 -3.26 9.02 11.02
N PHE A 188 -4.48 8.56 11.31
CA PHE A 188 -5.68 8.93 10.56
C PHE A 188 -5.97 10.43 10.63
N ALA A 189 -5.75 11.07 11.76
CA ALA A 189 -5.90 12.53 11.87
C ALA A 189 -4.88 13.30 10.99
N LEU A 190 -3.66 12.78 10.85
CA LEU A 190 -2.69 13.33 9.90
C LEU A 190 -3.14 13.11 8.44
N ALA A 191 -3.65 11.94 8.11
CA ALA A 191 -4.19 11.62 6.79
C ALA A 191 -5.36 12.55 6.42
N GLU A 192 -6.31 12.79 7.34
CA GLU A 192 -7.43 13.72 7.14
C GLU A 192 -6.94 15.13 6.77
N ASN A 193 -5.90 15.62 7.44
CA ASN A 193 -5.29 16.91 7.13
C ASN A 193 -4.67 16.92 5.71
N ARG A 194 -3.99 15.84 5.29
CA ARG A 194 -3.43 15.72 3.94
C ARG A 194 -4.52 15.72 2.88
N PHE A 195 -5.58 14.95 3.06
CA PHE A 195 -6.72 14.94 2.13
C PHE A 195 -7.45 16.28 2.07
N THR A 196 -7.59 16.99 3.19
CA THR A 196 -8.18 18.34 3.22
C THR A 196 -7.36 19.28 2.34
N ARG A 197 -6.04 19.28 2.49
CA ARG A 197 -5.13 20.06 1.64
C ARG A 197 -5.24 19.65 0.15
N ALA A 198 -5.34 18.35 -0.11
CA ALA A 198 -5.49 17.83 -1.49
C ALA A 198 -6.77 18.34 -2.15
N ILE A 199 -7.91 18.30 -1.44
CA ILE A 199 -9.21 18.77 -1.95
C ILE A 199 -9.17 20.28 -2.26
N GLU A 200 -8.58 21.09 -1.37
CA GLU A 200 -8.45 22.54 -1.55
C GLU A 200 -7.57 22.87 -2.76
N ALA A 201 -6.40 22.23 -2.85
CA ALA A 201 -5.48 22.41 -3.97
C ALA A 201 -6.07 21.92 -5.30
N ALA A 202 -6.73 20.76 -5.32
CA ALA A 202 -7.39 20.22 -6.49
C ALA A 202 -8.52 21.14 -6.98
N GLY A 203 -9.32 21.69 -6.06
CA GLY A 203 -10.34 22.68 -6.39
C GLY A 203 -9.76 23.93 -7.03
N SER A 204 -8.62 24.42 -6.54
CA SER A 204 -7.94 25.59 -7.06
C SER A 204 -7.29 25.35 -8.43
N ALA A 205 -6.81 24.11 -8.67
CA ALA A 205 -6.19 23.71 -9.93
C ALA A 205 -7.19 23.22 -10.98
N GLY A 206 -8.47 22.97 -10.61
CA GLY A 206 -9.44 22.31 -11.48
C GLY A 206 -9.17 20.81 -11.70
N ALA A 207 -8.35 20.17 -10.84
CA ALA A 207 -7.97 18.76 -10.89
C ALA A 207 -9.07 17.87 -10.27
N THR A 208 -10.19 17.75 -10.95
CA THR A 208 -11.43 17.11 -10.44
C THR A 208 -11.20 15.68 -9.96
N ASP A 209 -10.46 14.87 -10.72
CA ASP A 209 -10.22 13.46 -10.37
C ASP A 209 -9.39 13.32 -9.09
N ILE A 210 -8.38 14.17 -8.90
CA ILE A 210 -7.61 14.20 -7.66
C ILE A 210 -8.47 14.70 -6.48
N GLY A 211 -9.37 15.65 -6.74
CA GLY A 211 -10.33 16.11 -5.74
C GLY A 211 -11.28 14.99 -5.29
N ASN A 212 -11.78 14.16 -6.22
CA ASN A 212 -12.64 13.02 -5.91
C ASN A 212 -11.87 11.90 -5.22
N LEU A 213 -10.67 11.56 -5.70
CA LEU A 213 -9.74 10.65 -5.04
C LEU A 213 -9.55 11.04 -3.56
N ALA A 214 -9.21 12.31 -3.30
CA ALA A 214 -9.00 12.80 -1.95
C ALA A 214 -10.28 12.81 -1.09
N ARG A 215 -11.47 13.00 -1.69
CA ARG A 215 -12.75 12.91 -0.97
C ARG A 215 -13.04 11.48 -0.50
N VAL A 216 -12.85 10.48 -1.36
CA VAL A 216 -13.00 9.06 -0.96
C VAL A 216 -12.02 8.73 0.15
N GLY A 217 -10.73 9.10 0.02
CA GLY A 217 -9.73 8.88 1.04
C GLY A 217 -10.07 9.56 2.37
N ARG A 218 -10.54 10.82 2.35
CA ARG A 218 -10.96 11.52 3.58
C ARG A 218 -12.22 10.89 4.19
N ALA A 219 -13.16 10.45 3.39
CA ALA A 219 -14.34 9.73 3.85
C ALA A 219 -13.97 8.42 4.54
N ARG A 220 -13.04 7.63 3.97
CA ARG A 220 -12.51 6.39 4.56
C ARG A 220 -11.83 6.65 5.91
N VAL A 221 -10.97 7.66 5.99
CA VAL A 221 -10.29 8.05 7.23
C VAL A 221 -11.28 8.51 8.31
N ARG A 222 -12.27 9.32 7.94
CA ARG A 222 -13.33 9.77 8.85
C ARG A 222 -14.17 8.62 9.37
N LEU A 223 -14.44 7.63 8.49
CA LEU A 223 -15.11 6.40 8.90
C LEU A 223 -14.28 5.64 9.96
N ASN A 224 -12.97 5.50 9.75
CA ASN A 224 -12.05 4.87 10.69
C ASN A 224 -11.92 5.65 12.01
N LEU A 225 -12.09 6.97 11.98
CA LEU A 225 -12.16 7.83 13.18
C LEU A 225 -13.55 7.84 13.85
N GLY A 226 -14.55 7.11 13.32
CA GLY A 226 -15.91 7.12 13.83
C GLY A 226 -16.73 8.37 13.48
N GLN A 227 -16.22 9.26 12.63
CA GLN A 227 -16.85 10.50 12.18
C GLN A 227 -17.79 10.20 10.98
N LYS A 228 -18.80 9.37 11.19
CA LYS A 228 -19.62 8.80 10.11
C LYS A 228 -20.41 9.84 9.31
N ALA A 229 -20.92 10.87 9.97
CA ALA A 229 -21.68 11.93 9.29
C ALA A 229 -20.79 12.75 8.34
N GLU A 230 -19.57 13.08 8.79
CA GLU A 230 -18.57 13.80 7.99
C GLU A 230 -18.03 12.92 6.85
N ALA A 231 -17.88 11.61 7.09
CA ALA A 231 -17.51 10.63 6.08
C ALA A 231 -18.57 10.58 4.96
N ALA A 232 -19.84 10.45 5.31
CA ALA A 232 -20.95 10.46 4.36
C ALA A 232 -21.05 11.78 3.58
N ALA A 233 -20.76 12.92 4.22
CA ALA A 233 -20.78 14.23 3.56
C ALA A 233 -19.71 14.35 2.46
N ASP A 234 -18.52 13.76 2.64
CA ASP A 234 -17.49 13.68 1.60
C ASP A 234 -17.90 12.67 0.51
N ALA A 235 -18.31 11.48 0.90
CA ALA A 235 -18.72 10.40 0.00
C ALA A 235 -19.84 10.83 -0.96
N ALA A 236 -20.82 11.59 -0.48
CA ALA A 236 -21.94 12.11 -1.29
C ALA A 236 -21.51 13.09 -2.41
N GLN A 237 -20.29 13.60 -2.38
CA GLN A 237 -19.76 14.48 -3.43
C GLN A 237 -19.03 13.73 -4.54
N VAL A 238 -18.83 12.44 -4.38
CA VAL A 238 -18.15 11.58 -5.37
C VAL A 238 -19.16 11.24 -6.48
N PRO A 239 -18.86 11.58 -7.74
CA PRO A 239 -19.82 11.34 -8.83
C PRO A 239 -19.93 9.84 -9.15
N GLU A 240 -21.13 9.43 -9.59
CA GLU A 240 -21.35 8.06 -10.05
C GLU A 240 -20.37 7.65 -11.15
N GLY A 241 -19.84 6.42 -11.03
CA GLY A 241 -18.88 5.86 -11.96
C GLY A 241 -17.45 6.40 -11.79
N PHE A 242 -17.18 7.18 -10.75
CA PHE A 242 -15.81 7.57 -10.44
C PHE A 242 -14.99 6.35 -10.00
N ALA A 243 -13.85 6.16 -10.66
CA ALA A 243 -12.83 5.22 -10.25
C ALA A 243 -11.45 5.86 -10.48
N TYR A 244 -10.60 5.78 -9.48
CA TYR A 244 -9.18 6.07 -9.61
C TYR A 244 -8.41 4.77 -9.43
N GLU A 245 -7.76 4.35 -10.49
CA GLU A 245 -7.04 3.08 -10.57
C GLU A 245 -5.61 3.31 -10.99
N PHE A 246 -4.72 2.41 -10.57
CA PHE A 246 -3.38 2.33 -11.11
C PHE A 246 -3.29 1.24 -12.16
N ASP A 247 -2.69 1.60 -13.30
CA ASP A 247 -2.20 0.64 -14.28
C ASP A 247 -0.91 0.00 -13.81
N TYR A 248 -0.75 -1.28 -14.07
CA TYR A 248 0.44 -2.06 -13.80
C TYR A 248 1.11 -2.53 -15.08
N SER A 249 2.34 -3.04 -15.01
CA SER A 249 3.13 -3.44 -16.17
C SER A 249 4.08 -4.58 -15.80
N GLY A 250 4.23 -5.56 -16.68
CA GLY A 250 5.23 -6.62 -16.54
C GLY A 250 6.64 -6.22 -16.97
N ALA A 251 6.92 -4.92 -17.19
CA ALA A 251 8.23 -4.47 -17.66
C ALA A 251 9.31 -4.50 -16.58
N ASP A 252 8.92 -4.33 -15.31
CA ASP A 252 9.81 -4.32 -14.14
C ASP A 252 9.07 -4.85 -12.93
N ALA A 253 9.76 -5.58 -12.05
CA ALA A 253 9.16 -6.18 -10.85
C ALA A 253 8.47 -5.17 -9.92
N SER A 254 8.95 -3.92 -9.86
CA SER A 254 8.34 -2.84 -9.07
C SER A 254 7.04 -2.28 -9.67
N THR A 255 6.75 -2.63 -10.93
CA THR A 255 5.55 -2.16 -11.65
C THR A 255 4.53 -3.26 -11.88
N GLU A 256 4.78 -4.49 -11.42
CA GLU A 256 3.88 -5.64 -11.55
C GLU A 256 2.68 -5.54 -10.59
N ASN A 257 1.53 -6.03 -11.03
CA ASN A 257 0.42 -6.30 -10.12
C ASN A 257 0.76 -7.53 -9.26
N LYS A 258 1.17 -7.28 -8.00
CA LYS A 258 1.57 -8.35 -7.07
C LYS A 258 0.42 -9.29 -6.67
N LEU A 259 -0.84 -8.85 -6.83
CA LEU A 259 -1.99 -9.72 -6.58
C LEU A 259 -2.07 -10.83 -7.62
N TYR A 260 -1.89 -10.49 -8.90
CA TYR A 260 -1.75 -11.49 -9.96
C TYR A 260 -0.53 -12.40 -9.74
N VAL A 261 0.61 -11.78 -9.42
CA VAL A 261 1.87 -12.50 -9.21
C VAL A 261 1.70 -13.59 -8.16
N LEU A 262 1.13 -13.27 -7.00
CA LEU A 262 0.95 -14.21 -5.89
C LEU A 262 -0.04 -15.32 -6.18
N MET A 263 -1.16 -15.01 -6.87
CA MET A 263 -2.19 -16.02 -7.16
C MET A 263 -1.87 -16.91 -8.36
N GLN A 264 -1.26 -16.37 -9.41
CA GLN A 264 -1.22 -17.04 -10.72
C GLN A 264 0.19 -17.34 -11.23
N ARG A 265 1.20 -16.52 -10.88
CA ARG A 265 2.59 -16.78 -11.29
C ARG A 265 3.34 -17.61 -10.25
N GLU A 266 3.32 -17.19 -8.98
CA GLU A 266 4.06 -17.82 -7.90
C GLU A 266 3.24 -18.92 -7.20
N LEU A 267 1.91 -18.88 -7.32
CA LEU A 267 0.97 -19.82 -6.70
C LEU A 267 1.12 -19.87 -5.17
N MET A 268 1.37 -18.72 -4.54
CA MET A 268 1.53 -18.58 -3.11
C MET A 268 0.23 -18.21 -2.39
N ALA A 269 -0.72 -17.59 -3.11
CA ALA A 269 -2.03 -17.22 -2.61
C ALA A 269 -3.14 -17.98 -3.34
N THR A 270 -4.12 -18.45 -2.59
CA THR A 270 -5.36 -19.04 -3.11
C THR A 270 -6.56 -18.33 -2.49
N VAL A 271 -7.57 -18.02 -3.30
CA VAL A 271 -8.83 -17.45 -2.78
C VAL A 271 -9.49 -18.43 -1.83
N GLU A 272 -9.88 -17.97 -0.65
CA GLU A 272 -10.47 -18.80 0.41
C GLU A 272 -12.00 -18.79 0.41
N GLU A 273 -12.58 -19.80 1.04
CA GLU A 273 -13.99 -19.78 1.41
C GLU A 273 -14.22 -18.72 2.51
N PRO A 274 -15.32 -17.95 2.50
CA PRO A 274 -16.50 -18.09 1.64
C PRO A 274 -16.43 -17.35 0.29
N TYR A 275 -15.29 -16.75 -0.08
CA TYR A 275 -15.17 -15.96 -1.30
C TYR A 275 -15.30 -16.78 -2.57
N ARG A 276 -14.81 -18.04 -2.59
CA ARG A 276 -14.91 -18.95 -3.78
C ARG A 276 -16.34 -19.14 -4.27
N ASN A 277 -17.29 -19.19 -3.35
CA ASN A 277 -18.69 -19.50 -3.64
C ASN A 277 -19.64 -18.42 -3.12
N MET A 278 -19.16 -17.17 -3.09
CA MET A 278 -19.97 -16.06 -2.60
C MET A 278 -21.21 -15.89 -3.48
N ALA A 279 -22.38 -15.87 -2.85
CA ALA A 279 -23.65 -15.81 -3.55
C ALA A 279 -24.68 -15.03 -2.74
N PHE A 280 -25.54 -14.31 -3.44
CA PHE A 280 -26.67 -13.62 -2.84
C PHE A 280 -27.97 -14.27 -3.28
N GLN A 281 -28.80 -14.68 -2.33
CA GLN A 281 -30.06 -15.40 -2.56
C GLN A 281 -29.96 -16.58 -3.54
N GLY A 282 -28.81 -17.27 -3.53
CA GLY A 282 -28.54 -18.43 -4.39
C GLY A 282 -28.01 -18.09 -5.79
N GLN A 283 -27.87 -16.81 -6.13
CA GLN A 283 -27.20 -16.35 -7.34
C GLN A 283 -25.73 -16.06 -7.02
N PRO A 284 -24.74 -16.63 -7.77
CA PRO A 284 -23.34 -16.25 -7.62
C PRO A 284 -23.13 -14.74 -7.74
N ASP A 285 -22.32 -14.16 -6.86
CA ASP A 285 -22.01 -12.75 -6.90
C ASP A 285 -20.88 -12.48 -7.91
N PRO A 286 -21.14 -11.74 -9.02
CA PRO A 286 -20.13 -11.54 -10.06
C PRO A 286 -19.00 -10.60 -9.63
N ARG A 287 -19.10 -9.90 -8.51
CA ARG A 287 -18.03 -9.05 -7.96
C ARG A 287 -16.90 -9.90 -7.33
N VAL A 288 -17.19 -11.15 -6.96
CA VAL A 288 -16.28 -12.09 -6.28
C VAL A 288 -16.17 -13.38 -7.07
N GLU A 289 -15.80 -13.29 -8.33
CA GLU A 289 -15.58 -14.49 -9.16
C GLU A 289 -14.20 -15.08 -8.86
N ALA A 290 -14.18 -16.33 -8.40
CA ALA A 290 -12.98 -17.12 -8.21
C ALA A 290 -12.88 -18.22 -9.27
N VAL A 291 -11.70 -18.34 -9.88
CA VAL A 291 -11.42 -19.28 -10.97
C VAL A 291 -10.55 -20.41 -10.42
N ASP A 292 -11.02 -21.66 -10.55
CA ASP A 292 -10.20 -22.84 -10.29
C ASP A 292 -9.11 -22.94 -11.38
N LEU A 293 -7.85 -22.90 -10.96
CA LEU A 293 -6.72 -22.99 -11.88
C LEU A 293 -6.45 -24.44 -12.33
N GLY A 294 -7.08 -25.46 -11.70
CA GLY A 294 -6.82 -26.86 -11.94
C GLY A 294 -5.40 -27.29 -11.56
N LEU A 295 -4.77 -26.56 -10.67
CA LEU A 295 -3.40 -26.75 -10.19
C LEU A 295 -3.38 -26.84 -8.67
N GLN A 296 -2.34 -27.46 -8.14
CA GLN A 296 -2.02 -27.42 -6.70
C GLN A 296 -0.85 -26.47 -6.44
N GLY A 297 -0.82 -25.88 -5.27
CA GLY A 297 0.24 -25.00 -4.85
C GLY A 297 1.58 -25.72 -4.76
N PRO A 298 2.72 -25.05 -5.04
CA PRO A 298 4.04 -25.65 -4.96
C PRO A 298 4.31 -26.26 -3.58
N GLY A 299 4.61 -27.58 -3.57
CA GLY A 299 4.92 -28.32 -2.34
C GLY A 299 3.73 -28.63 -1.42
N THR A 300 2.50 -28.38 -1.87
CA THR A 300 1.27 -28.62 -1.10
C THR A 300 0.25 -29.40 -1.91
N ASP A 301 -0.80 -29.91 -1.23
CA ASP A 301 -1.99 -30.50 -1.87
C ASP A 301 -3.16 -29.49 -1.93
N ILE A 302 -2.87 -28.19 -1.82
CA ILE A 302 -3.88 -27.13 -1.77
C ILE A 302 -4.27 -26.74 -3.20
N ASP A 303 -5.56 -26.82 -3.53
CA ASP A 303 -6.08 -26.42 -4.82
C ASP A 303 -6.03 -24.87 -4.97
N MET A 304 -5.53 -24.43 -6.12
CA MET A 304 -5.30 -23.00 -6.39
C MET A 304 -6.51 -22.37 -7.06
N TRP A 305 -7.00 -21.32 -6.43
CA TRP A 305 -8.08 -20.48 -6.94
C TRP A 305 -7.59 -19.03 -7.08
N ALA A 306 -7.82 -18.42 -8.24
CA ALA A 306 -7.47 -17.04 -8.51
C ALA A 306 -8.71 -16.16 -8.61
N ALA A 307 -8.60 -14.91 -8.20
CA ALA A 307 -9.65 -13.92 -8.43
C ALA A 307 -9.69 -13.53 -9.91
N ALA A 308 -10.86 -13.61 -10.54
CA ALA A 308 -11.08 -13.15 -11.91
C ALA A 308 -10.87 -11.63 -12.06
N LYS A 309 -10.91 -10.88 -10.97
CA LYS A 309 -10.66 -9.45 -10.89
C LYS A 309 -9.27 -9.04 -11.40
N TYR A 310 -8.26 -9.90 -11.22
CA TYR A 310 -6.87 -9.63 -11.61
C TYR A 310 -6.32 -10.73 -12.53
N PRO A 311 -6.81 -10.82 -13.79
CA PRO A 311 -6.47 -11.93 -14.68
C PRO A 311 -5.08 -11.84 -15.32
N THR A 312 -4.43 -10.68 -15.28
CA THR A 312 -3.10 -10.45 -15.85
C THR A 312 -2.21 -9.62 -14.95
N ILE A 313 -0.91 -9.63 -15.23
CA ILE A 313 0.10 -8.83 -14.51
C ILE A 313 -0.11 -7.32 -14.68
N GLU A 314 -0.81 -6.91 -15.74
CA GLU A 314 -1.17 -5.54 -16.05
C GLU A 314 -2.55 -5.13 -15.51
N SER A 315 -3.28 -6.03 -14.86
CA SER A 315 -4.62 -5.74 -14.35
C SER A 315 -4.59 -4.49 -13.45
N PRO A 316 -5.48 -3.50 -13.68
CA PRO A 316 -5.52 -2.30 -12.86
C PRO A 316 -5.97 -2.63 -11.42
N VAL A 317 -5.56 -1.78 -10.47
CA VAL A 317 -5.95 -1.90 -9.06
C VAL A 317 -6.56 -0.57 -8.61
N ALA A 318 -7.77 -0.63 -8.07
CA ALA A 318 -8.49 0.52 -7.56
C ALA A 318 -7.81 1.09 -6.29
N VAL A 319 -7.78 2.42 -6.21
CA VAL A 319 -7.38 3.19 -5.03
C VAL A 319 -8.62 3.75 -4.34
N ALA A 320 -9.58 4.22 -5.14
CA ALA A 320 -10.83 4.84 -4.69
C ALA A 320 -11.91 4.70 -5.75
N THR A 321 -13.10 4.33 -5.32
CA THR A 321 -14.25 4.15 -6.22
C THR A 321 -15.50 4.85 -5.70
N TRP A 322 -16.46 5.08 -6.59
CA TRP A 322 -17.78 5.54 -6.20
C TRP A 322 -18.50 4.47 -5.36
N GLU A 323 -18.30 3.21 -5.64
CA GLU A 323 -18.85 2.07 -4.91
C GLU A 323 -18.40 2.07 -3.44
N GLU A 324 -17.11 2.32 -3.18
CA GLU A 324 -16.60 2.53 -1.82
C GLU A 324 -17.34 3.71 -1.14
N ALA A 325 -17.49 4.83 -1.84
CA ALA A 325 -18.20 5.99 -1.30
C ALA A 325 -19.67 5.66 -0.96
N GLN A 326 -20.36 4.86 -1.80
CA GLN A 326 -21.73 4.39 -1.50
C GLN A 326 -21.78 3.53 -0.23
N LEU A 327 -20.81 2.64 -0.02
CA LEU A 327 -20.75 1.80 1.17
C LEU A 327 -20.46 2.60 2.43
N ILE A 328 -19.66 3.66 2.35
CA ILE A 328 -19.45 4.63 3.45
C ILE A 328 -20.78 5.35 3.78
N MET A 329 -21.52 5.77 2.79
CA MET A 329 -22.84 6.39 2.97
C MET A 329 -23.86 5.42 3.58
N ALA A 330 -23.85 4.14 3.15
CA ALA A 330 -24.75 3.12 3.69
C ALA A 330 -24.44 2.84 5.17
N GLU A 331 -23.17 2.77 5.56
CA GLU A 331 -22.77 2.59 6.95
C GLU A 331 -23.20 3.78 7.82
N ALA A 332 -23.03 5.00 7.33
CA ALA A 332 -23.49 6.20 8.05
C ALA A 332 -25.02 6.27 8.16
N ALA A 333 -25.75 5.88 7.10
CA ALA A 333 -27.19 5.82 7.11
C ALA A 333 -27.72 4.79 8.13
N LEU A 334 -27.10 3.60 8.19
CA LEU A 334 -27.44 2.58 9.17
C LEU A 334 -27.22 3.10 10.61
N ASP A 335 -26.08 3.73 10.87
CA ASP A 335 -25.74 4.30 12.18
C ASP A 335 -26.74 5.40 12.60
N ALA A 336 -27.19 6.20 11.65
CA ALA A 336 -28.21 7.25 11.84
C ALA A 336 -29.65 6.71 11.94
N GLY A 337 -29.86 5.39 11.86
CA GLY A 337 -31.18 4.76 11.84
C GLY A 337 -31.99 4.99 10.57
N GLN A 338 -31.35 5.46 9.50
CA GLN A 338 -31.95 5.67 8.16
C GLN A 338 -31.93 4.36 7.36
N LEU A 339 -32.62 3.34 7.88
CA LEU A 339 -32.53 1.97 7.38
C LEU A 339 -32.85 1.84 5.90
N GLN A 340 -33.93 2.51 5.44
CA GLN A 340 -34.32 2.45 4.02
C GLN A 340 -33.23 3.05 3.10
N SER A 341 -32.56 4.11 3.53
CA SER A 341 -31.48 4.72 2.75
C SER A 341 -30.30 3.75 2.54
N ALA A 342 -29.93 2.97 3.56
CA ALA A 342 -28.93 1.93 3.41
C ALA A 342 -29.38 0.84 2.45
N VAL A 343 -30.63 0.37 2.56
CA VAL A 343 -31.22 -0.63 1.63
C VAL A 343 -31.26 -0.13 0.20
N ASP A 344 -31.61 1.13 -0.01
CA ASP A 344 -31.66 1.73 -1.34
C ASP A 344 -30.26 1.76 -1.99
N ILE A 345 -29.21 2.07 -1.20
CA ILE A 345 -27.82 2.03 -1.69
C ILE A 345 -27.41 0.60 -2.09
N PHE A 346 -27.70 -0.41 -1.27
CA PHE A 346 -27.40 -1.80 -1.63
C PHE A 346 -28.09 -2.20 -2.93
N ASN A 347 -29.35 -1.81 -3.12
CA ASN A 347 -30.09 -2.13 -4.33
C ASN A 347 -29.52 -1.42 -5.56
N VAL A 348 -28.98 -0.22 -5.43
CA VAL A 348 -28.27 0.45 -6.53
C VAL A 348 -27.02 -0.34 -6.92
N LEU A 349 -26.24 -0.84 -5.94
CA LEU A 349 -25.05 -1.68 -6.21
C LEU A 349 -25.46 -3.03 -6.83
N HIS A 350 -26.54 -3.66 -6.35
CA HIS A 350 -27.09 -4.90 -6.90
C HIS A 350 -27.54 -4.75 -8.37
N ASP A 351 -28.28 -3.68 -8.66
CA ASP A 351 -28.77 -3.42 -10.03
C ASP A 351 -27.62 -3.33 -11.05
N ARG A 352 -26.48 -2.76 -10.65
CA ARG A 352 -25.29 -2.62 -11.52
C ARG A 352 -24.69 -3.96 -11.93
N VAL A 353 -24.84 -4.99 -11.11
CA VAL A 353 -24.26 -6.32 -11.31
C VAL A 353 -25.32 -7.40 -11.54
N GLY A 354 -26.58 -7.02 -11.60
CA GLY A 354 -27.70 -7.93 -11.92
C GLY A 354 -28.08 -8.88 -10.78
N LEU A 355 -27.82 -8.51 -9.52
CA LEU A 355 -28.25 -9.27 -8.34
C LEU A 355 -29.70 -8.93 -7.97
N PRO A 356 -30.42 -9.87 -7.30
CA PRO A 356 -31.74 -9.60 -6.77
C PRO A 356 -31.75 -8.47 -5.75
N ALA A 357 -32.87 -7.75 -5.63
CA ALA A 357 -33.02 -6.71 -4.65
C ALA A 357 -33.02 -7.29 -3.22
N PHE A 358 -32.34 -6.57 -2.31
CA PHE A 358 -32.42 -6.80 -0.85
C PHE A 358 -33.59 -6.00 -0.26
N SER A 359 -34.24 -6.54 0.75
CA SER A 359 -35.30 -5.83 1.47
C SER A 359 -35.33 -6.31 2.93
N SER A 360 -35.15 -5.40 3.86
CA SER A 360 -35.35 -5.60 5.29
C SER A 360 -35.65 -4.28 6.00
N ASN A 361 -36.30 -4.36 7.16
CA ASN A 361 -36.44 -3.26 8.10
C ASN A 361 -35.83 -3.59 9.48
N ASP A 362 -35.12 -4.72 9.59
CA ASP A 362 -34.37 -5.11 10.78
C ASP A 362 -32.94 -4.55 10.69
N PRO A 363 -32.53 -3.69 11.65
CA PRO A 363 -31.18 -3.12 11.66
C PRO A 363 -30.07 -4.17 11.68
N ALA A 364 -30.29 -5.35 12.27
CA ALA A 364 -29.30 -6.42 12.33
C ALA A 364 -29.11 -7.05 10.95
N GLU A 365 -30.21 -7.38 10.24
CA GLU A 365 -30.14 -7.90 8.87
C GLU A 365 -29.53 -6.90 7.91
N ILE A 366 -29.82 -5.59 8.07
CA ILE A 366 -29.22 -4.54 7.25
C ILE A 366 -27.74 -4.37 7.54
N LYS A 367 -27.31 -4.56 8.81
CA LYS A 367 -25.88 -4.59 9.14
C LYS A 367 -25.16 -5.78 8.51
N ASP A 368 -25.77 -6.96 8.58
CA ASP A 368 -25.22 -8.17 7.96
C ASP A 368 -25.11 -7.99 6.43
N GLN A 369 -26.12 -7.36 5.81
CA GLN A 369 -26.07 -7.01 4.39
C GLN A 369 -24.97 -6.00 4.10
N LEU A 370 -24.78 -4.97 4.90
CA LEU A 370 -23.66 -4.02 4.74
C LEU A 370 -22.31 -4.73 4.74
N ILE A 371 -22.11 -5.67 5.67
CA ILE A 371 -20.88 -6.46 5.75
C ILE A 371 -20.72 -7.33 4.49
N TYR A 372 -21.80 -7.93 4.00
CA TYR A 372 -21.81 -8.68 2.75
C TYR A 372 -21.41 -7.79 1.57
N GLU A 373 -22.05 -6.62 1.42
CA GLU A 373 -21.76 -5.69 0.33
C GLU A 373 -20.31 -5.22 0.34
N ARG A 374 -19.78 -4.87 1.51
CA ARG A 374 -18.38 -4.47 1.64
C ARG A 374 -17.42 -5.60 1.27
N ARG A 375 -17.70 -6.82 1.68
CA ARG A 375 -16.90 -8.00 1.33
C ARG A 375 -16.92 -8.30 -0.17
N ALA A 376 -18.07 -8.07 -0.84
CA ALA A 376 -18.20 -8.32 -2.26
C ALA A 376 -17.57 -7.20 -3.11
N GLU A 377 -17.93 -5.96 -2.83
CA GLU A 377 -17.51 -4.80 -3.63
C GLU A 377 -16.01 -4.53 -3.48
N LEU A 378 -15.50 -4.61 -2.25
CA LEU A 378 -14.12 -4.27 -1.91
C LEU A 378 -13.20 -5.50 -1.84
N PHE A 379 -13.61 -6.62 -2.46
CA PHE A 379 -12.83 -7.85 -2.51
C PHE A 379 -11.44 -7.61 -3.10
N LEU A 380 -10.41 -7.97 -2.35
CA LEU A 380 -9.00 -7.73 -2.68
C LEU A 380 -8.67 -6.25 -2.98
N GLU A 381 -9.27 -5.33 -2.22
CA GLU A 381 -8.94 -3.90 -2.21
C GLU A 381 -8.35 -3.42 -0.87
N GLY A 382 -8.01 -4.37 0.02
CA GLY A 382 -7.28 -4.11 1.27
C GLY A 382 -8.13 -3.54 2.41
N GLN A 383 -9.46 -3.50 2.30
CA GLN A 383 -10.30 -2.90 3.34
C GLN A 383 -10.87 -3.89 4.35
N HIS A 384 -10.85 -5.20 4.04
CA HIS A 384 -11.50 -6.21 4.88
C HIS A 384 -10.86 -6.33 6.28
N MET A 385 -9.55 -6.12 6.40
CA MET A 385 -8.85 -6.11 7.69
C MET A 385 -9.42 -5.05 8.65
N GLN A 386 -9.69 -3.84 8.15
CA GLN A 386 -10.34 -2.79 8.93
C GLN A 386 -11.82 -3.08 9.23
N ASP A 387 -12.51 -3.76 8.33
CA ASP A 387 -13.89 -4.20 8.57
C ASP A 387 -13.97 -5.22 9.71
N ILE A 388 -12.98 -6.12 9.81
CA ILE A 388 -12.88 -7.07 10.95
C ILE A 388 -12.81 -6.29 12.27
N GLU A 389 -11.98 -5.29 12.38
CA GLU A 389 -11.85 -4.46 13.57
C GLU A 389 -13.12 -3.64 13.83
N ARG A 390 -13.58 -2.86 12.83
CA ARG A 390 -14.67 -1.90 12.97
C ARG A 390 -16.01 -2.55 13.27
N PHE A 391 -16.30 -3.71 12.68
CA PHE A 391 -17.52 -4.46 12.92
C PHE A 391 -17.38 -5.55 14.00
N ASN A 392 -16.18 -5.73 14.56
CA ASN A 392 -15.84 -6.80 15.50
C ASN A 392 -16.20 -8.18 14.93
N LEU A 393 -15.75 -8.45 13.71
CA LEU A 393 -16.03 -9.72 13.03
C LEU A 393 -15.22 -10.85 13.64
N PRO A 394 -15.77 -12.08 13.68
CA PRO A 394 -14.99 -13.24 14.12
C PRO A 394 -13.86 -13.52 13.12
N LEU A 395 -12.67 -13.80 13.66
CA LEU A 395 -11.56 -14.29 12.85
C LEU A 395 -11.81 -15.72 12.37
N VAL A 396 -11.53 -15.98 11.12
CA VAL A 396 -11.67 -17.29 10.48
C VAL A 396 -10.33 -17.67 9.84
N PRO A 397 -9.73 -18.82 10.17
CA PRO A 397 -10.06 -19.71 11.27
C PRO A 397 -9.93 -19.04 12.64
N ALA A 398 -10.65 -19.53 13.64
CA ALA A 398 -10.61 -18.94 14.99
C ALA A 398 -9.21 -19.05 15.62
N PRO A 399 -8.79 -18.07 16.44
CA PRO A 399 -7.53 -18.17 17.18
C PRO A 399 -7.42 -19.45 18.00
N GLY A 400 -6.25 -20.08 17.97
CA GLY A 400 -6.02 -21.37 18.63
C GLY A 400 -6.38 -22.60 17.78
N THR A 401 -7.01 -22.43 16.62
CA THR A 401 -7.20 -23.52 15.64
C THR A 401 -5.82 -24.00 15.13
N PRO A 402 -5.59 -25.32 14.99
CA PRO A 402 -4.35 -25.83 14.43
C PRO A 402 -4.08 -25.24 13.02
N PHE A 403 -2.87 -24.72 12.84
CA PHE A 403 -2.41 -24.20 11.55
C PHE A 403 -1.71 -25.32 10.78
N TYR A 404 -1.97 -25.44 9.49
CA TYR A 404 -1.49 -26.59 8.70
C TYR A 404 0.04 -26.62 8.49
N HIS A 405 0.74 -25.46 8.63
CA HIS A 405 2.20 -25.42 8.66
C HIS A 405 2.80 -25.61 10.07
N GLY A 406 1.97 -25.96 11.07
CA GLY A 406 2.37 -26.16 12.47
C GLY A 406 2.06 -24.95 13.36
N GLY A 407 1.86 -25.21 14.66
CA GLY A 407 1.38 -24.19 15.59
C GLY A 407 -0.14 -23.97 15.51
N VAL A 408 -0.58 -22.77 15.78
CA VAL A 408 -1.99 -22.39 15.79
C VAL A 408 -2.17 -21.00 15.17
N TYR A 409 -3.37 -20.73 14.64
CA TYR A 409 -3.76 -19.38 14.23
C TYR A 409 -3.74 -18.42 15.41
N GLY A 410 -3.14 -17.25 15.23
CA GLY A 410 -3.15 -16.14 16.16
C GLY A 410 -4.38 -15.24 16.01
N ASP A 411 -4.38 -14.14 16.76
CA ASP A 411 -5.44 -13.15 16.80
C ASP A 411 -5.01 -11.75 16.33
N GLN A 412 -3.77 -11.62 15.82
CA GLN A 412 -3.24 -10.32 15.39
C GLN A 412 -3.84 -9.90 14.05
N ILE A 413 -4.46 -8.72 14.04
CA ILE A 413 -5.03 -8.08 12.84
C ILE A 413 -4.30 -6.79 12.45
N CYS A 414 -3.24 -6.43 13.17
CA CYS A 414 -2.35 -5.33 12.84
C CYS A 414 -0.89 -5.75 13.06
N PHE A 415 0.03 -5.08 12.38
CA PHE A 415 1.47 -5.34 12.54
C PHE A 415 2.04 -4.51 13.69
N PRO A 416 2.83 -5.12 14.61
CA PRO A 416 3.51 -4.37 15.64
C PRO A 416 4.56 -3.42 15.07
N LEU A 417 4.94 -2.39 15.83
CA LEU A 417 6.01 -1.48 15.44
C LEU A 417 7.31 -2.28 15.20
N PRO A 418 8.00 -2.11 14.05
CA PRO A 418 9.21 -2.87 13.74
C PRO A 418 10.36 -2.64 14.71
N GLU A 419 11.18 -3.69 14.91
CA GLU A 419 12.35 -3.62 15.81
C GLU A 419 13.35 -2.52 15.44
N VAL A 420 13.44 -2.19 14.14
CA VAL A 420 14.32 -1.11 13.64
C VAL A 420 14.01 0.24 14.26
N GLU A 421 12.73 0.51 14.58
CA GLU A 421 12.32 1.73 15.25
C GLU A 421 12.81 1.77 16.71
N TYR A 422 12.72 0.66 17.42
CA TYR A 422 13.27 0.57 18.79
C TYR A 422 14.79 0.68 18.86
N LEU A 423 15.49 0.32 17.77
CA LEU A 423 16.95 0.34 17.73
C LEU A 423 17.52 1.69 17.28
N ASN A 424 16.82 2.38 16.37
CA ASN A 424 17.36 3.53 15.66
C ASN A 424 16.64 4.85 15.97
N ASN A 425 15.43 4.80 16.57
CA ASN A 425 14.66 5.98 16.88
C ASN A 425 14.85 6.37 18.36
N PRO A 426 15.50 7.53 18.65
CA PRO A 426 15.76 7.97 20.02
C PRO A 426 14.51 8.36 20.81
N ASN A 427 13.38 8.53 20.14
CA ASN A 427 12.10 8.95 20.74
C ASN A 427 11.19 7.77 21.10
N ILE A 428 11.65 6.53 20.86
CA ILE A 428 10.93 5.30 21.20
C ILE A 428 11.76 4.50 22.19
N SER A 429 11.14 4.07 23.27
CA SER A 429 11.75 3.18 24.27
C SER A 429 10.95 1.89 24.37
N ARG A 430 11.67 0.75 24.50
CA ARG A 430 11.05 -0.54 24.83
C ARG A 430 10.54 -0.57 26.27
#